data_eb1179aedc55fc33ab09c62b7d0441f2
#
_entry.id   eb1179aedc55fc33ab09c62b7d0441f2
#
_cell.length_a   1.000
_cell.length_b   1.000
_cell.length_c   1.000
_cell.angle_alpha   90.00
_cell.angle_beta   90.00
_cell.angle_gamma   90.00
#
_symmetry.space_group_name_H-M   'P 1'
#
loop_
_entity.id
_entity.type
_entity.pdbx_description
1 polymer ?
#
loop_
_entity_poly.entity_id
_entity_poly.type
_entity_poly.pdbx_seq_one_letter_code
_entity_poly.pdbx_strand_id
1 'polypeptide(L)'
;LIAESDLNQPSMVEPRSAGGMGMDAQWADDVHHALHAYLTDETFGYYVDFGPASVLRQALEDVFVHNGSYSTFRERNWGAPVPKNLDRRRFVVFTQNHDQVGNRGLGDRPDVKLPAGAVAGGAALLLLSPFTPLLFQGQEWGTRRPFLFFTDHEPELGAAVTEGRLAEFQSHDWEAIYGPDPAIPDPQALST
;
A
#
# COMPACT_ATOMS: atom_id res chain seq x y z
N LEU A 1 -3.39 -17.16 10.38
CA LEU A 1 -4.16 -15.97 10.00
C LEU A 1 -3.21 -14.80 9.80
N ILE A 2 -3.42 -14.00 8.76
CA ILE A 2 -2.66 -12.78 8.47
C ILE A 2 -3.60 -11.59 8.69
N ALA A 3 -3.17 -10.64 9.52
CA ALA A 3 -3.93 -9.42 9.76
C ALA A 3 -3.66 -8.42 8.63
N GLU A 4 -4.70 -7.92 8.00
CA GLU A 4 -4.67 -6.72 7.17
C GLU A 4 -5.10 -5.56 8.06
N SER A 5 -4.17 -4.64 8.38
CA SER A 5 -4.40 -3.56 9.33
C SER A 5 -3.38 -2.44 9.14
N ASP A 6 -3.87 -1.24 9.00
CA ASP A 6 -3.08 -0.01 8.89
C ASP A 6 -2.76 0.63 10.26
N LEU A 7 -3.14 -0.02 11.37
CA LEU A 7 -2.98 0.53 12.73
C LEU A 7 -1.52 0.62 13.17
N ASN A 8 -0.59 -0.03 12.50
CA ASN A 8 0.84 -0.10 12.87
C ASN A 8 1.03 -0.58 14.32
N GLN A 9 0.29 -1.63 14.71
CA GLN A 9 0.30 -2.15 16.07
C GLN A 9 0.92 -3.56 16.11
N PRO A 10 2.08 -3.76 16.75
CA PRO A 10 2.70 -5.09 16.86
C PRO A 10 1.85 -6.07 17.65
N SER A 11 0.91 -5.59 18.45
CA SER A 11 -0.07 -6.42 19.18
C SER A 11 -0.89 -7.35 18.30
N MET A 12 -1.02 -7.08 16.99
CA MET A 12 -1.66 -7.99 16.04
C MET A 12 -0.96 -9.35 16.01
N VAL A 13 0.37 -9.36 16.05
CA VAL A 13 1.20 -10.57 15.94
C VAL A 13 1.83 -11.00 17.28
N GLU A 14 1.72 -10.22 18.32
CA GLU A 14 2.16 -10.62 19.66
C GLU A 14 1.28 -11.76 20.20
N PRO A 15 1.83 -12.66 21.01
CA PRO A 15 1.07 -13.80 21.53
C PRO A 15 -0.04 -13.34 22.47
N ARG A 16 -1.15 -14.08 22.49
CA ARG A 16 -2.30 -13.80 23.37
C ARG A 16 -1.92 -13.79 24.85
N SER A 17 -0.92 -14.59 25.25
CA SER A 17 -0.40 -14.61 26.62
C SER A 17 0.29 -13.31 27.03
N ALA A 18 0.72 -12.49 26.05
CA ALA A 18 1.27 -11.16 26.26
C ALA A 18 0.24 -10.03 26.01
N GLY A 19 -1.04 -10.38 25.82
CA GLY A 19 -2.10 -9.41 25.54
C GLY A 19 -2.29 -9.10 24.05
N GLY A 20 -1.55 -9.75 23.15
CA GLY A 20 -1.71 -9.58 21.71
C GLY A 20 -2.84 -10.43 21.12
N MET A 21 -3.09 -10.26 19.83
CA MET A 21 -4.13 -10.99 19.10
C MET A 21 -3.68 -12.38 18.62
N GLY A 22 -2.36 -12.65 18.56
CA GLY A 22 -1.80 -13.92 18.19
C GLY A 22 -2.00 -14.29 16.72
N MET A 23 -2.07 -13.31 15.83
CA MET A 23 -2.07 -13.55 14.37
C MET A 23 -0.73 -14.10 13.94
N ASP A 24 -0.70 -14.92 12.90
CA ASP A 24 0.55 -15.49 12.38
C ASP A 24 1.43 -14.43 11.73
N ALA A 25 0.81 -13.49 11.01
CA ALA A 25 1.49 -12.37 10.38
C ALA A 25 0.59 -11.13 10.29
N GLN A 26 1.17 -10.01 9.89
CA GLN A 26 0.51 -8.73 9.67
C GLN A 26 1.10 -8.05 8.45
N TRP A 27 0.27 -7.39 7.65
CA TRP A 27 0.73 -6.51 6.58
C TRP A 27 1.42 -5.27 7.16
N ALA A 28 2.48 -4.82 6.48
CA ALA A 28 3.27 -3.66 6.87
C ALA A 28 3.26 -2.63 5.74
N ASP A 29 2.16 -1.88 5.67
CA ASP A 29 1.94 -0.89 4.61
C ASP A 29 2.98 0.21 4.60
N ASP A 30 3.54 0.60 5.74
CA ASP A 30 4.59 1.62 5.81
C ASP A 30 5.85 1.24 5.02
N VAL A 31 6.19 -0.07 4.94
CA VAL A 31 7.30 -0.53 4.08
C VAL A 31 6.96 -0.33 2.62
N HIS A 32 5.72 -0.67 2.22
CA HIS A 32 5.22 -0.39 0.87
C HIS A 32 5.25 1.13 0.58
N HIS A 33 4.66 1.93 1.47
CA HIS A 33 4.59 3.38 1.27
C HIS A 33 5.97 4.01 1.10
N ALA A 34 6.93 3.62 1.95
CA ALA A 34 8.29 4.12 1.86
C ALA A 34 8.99 3.71 0.56
N LEU A 35 8.84 2.46 0.15
CA LEU A 35 9.43 1.95 -1.09
C LEU A 35 8.77 2.56 -2.32
N HIS A 36 7.44 2.65 -2.34
CA HIS A 36 6.67 3.26 -3.41
C HIS A 36 7.06 4.73 -3.61
N ALA A 37 6.94 5.54 -2.56
CA ALA A 37 7.26 6.96 -2.64
C ALA A 37 8.73 7.21 -3.02
N TYR A 38 9.66 6.38 -2.54
CA TYR A 38 11.08 6.47 -2.91
C TYR A 38 11.34 6.16 -4.39
N LEU A 39 10.58 5.23 -4.99
CA LEU A 39 10.77 4.82 -6.38
C LEU A 39 10.02 5.71 -7.38
N THR A 40 8.87 6.27 -6.98
CA THR A 40 7.94 6.96 -7.89
C THR A 40 7.90 8.47 -7.72
N ASP A 41 8.44 9.00 -6.60
CA ASP A 41 8.28 10.39 -6.15
C ASP A 41 6.81 10.78 -5.87
N GLU A 42 5.88 9.82 -5.79
CA GLU A 42 4.50 10.06 -5.39
C GLU A 42 4.45 10.27 -3.86
N THR A 43 4.27 11.53 -3.41
CA THR A 43 4.33 11.95 -2.00
C THR A 43 3.09 12.74 -1.58
N PHE A 44 1.92 12.37 -2.05
CA PHE A 44 0.63 12.98 -1.70
C PHE A 44 -0.30 11.96 -1.04
N GLY A 45 -1.44 12.42 -0.49
CA GLY A 45 -2.37 11.56 0.22
C GLY A 45 -1.69 10.84 1.39
N TYR A 46 -1.89 9.55 1.52
CA TYR A 46 -1.25 8.75 2.58
C TYR A 46 0.27 8.54 2.39
N TYR A 47 0.85 8.96 1.25
CA TYR A 47 2.30 8.93 1.01
C TYR A 47 3.04 10.20 1.48
N VAL A 48 2.33 11.22 2.01
CA VAL A 48 2.88 12.54 2.30
C VAL A 48 4.09 12.54 3.26
N ASP A 49 4.17 11.59 4.16
CA ASP A 49 5.26 11.45 5.14
C ASP A 49 6.40 10.56 4.64
N PHE A 50 6.30 10.05 3.40
CA PHE A 50 7.24 9.10 2.79
C PHE A 50 8.04 9.78 1.67
N GLY A 51 9.05 9.08 1.10
CA GLY A 51 9.86 9.58 -0.03
C GLY A 51 11.36 9.64 0.26
N PRO A 52 11.85 10.31 1.34
CA PRO A 52 13.27 10.33 1.63
C PRO A 52 13.88 8.94 1.87
N ALA A 53 15.11 8.70 1.39
CA ALA A 53 15.84 7.44 1.62
C ALA A 53 16.00 7.10 3.12
N SER A 54 16.04 8.10 3.99
CA SER A 54 16.06 7.91 5.45
C SER A 54 14.78 7.28 5.99
N VAL A 55 13.63 7.60 5.38
CA VAL A 55 12.33 7.03 5.75
C VAL A 55 12.23 5.59 5.26
N LEU A 56 12.72 5.30 4.04
CA LEU A 56 12.81 3.92 3.54
C LEU A 56 13.72 3.07 4.44
N ARG A 57 14.90 3.61 4.84
CA ARG A 57 15.77 2.92 5.79
C ARG A 57 15.06 2.63 7.11
N GLN A 58 14.35 3.61 7.68
CA GLN A 58 13.58 3.42 8.90
C GLN A 58 12.52 2.32 8.74
N ALA A 59 11.75 2.30 7.64
CA ALA A 59 10.77 1.27 7.37
C ALA A 59 11.40 -0.14 7.34
N LEU A 60 12.58 -0.29 6.72
CA LEU A 60 13.30 -1.55 6.64
C LEU A 60 13.89 -2.00 8.00
N GLU A 61 14.29 -1.06 8.86
CA GLU A 61 14.84 -1.35 10.19
C GLU A 61 13.74 -1.58 11.24
N ASP A 62 12.72 -0.72 11.27
CA ASP A 62 11.73 -0.64 12.34
C ASP A 62 10.37 -1.24 11.97
N VAL A 63 10.13 -1.59 10.70
CA VAL A 63 8.85 -2.04 10.11
C VAL A 63 7.89 -0.87 9.89
N PHE A 64 7.60 -0.11 10.95
CA PHE A 64 6.69 1.02 10.90
C PHE A 64 7.46 2.35 10.95
N VAL A 65 7.15 3.23 10.03
CA VAL A 65 7.60 4.63 10.03
C VAL A 65 6.81 5.40 11.08
N HIS A 66 5.49 5.21 11.08
CA HIS A 66 4.62 5.71 12.13
C HIS A 66 4.60 4.70 13.29
N ASN A 67 5.54 4.85 14.22
CA ASN A 67 5.73 3.97 15.37
C ASN A 67 5.49 4.70 16.71
N GLY A 68 4.46 5.55 16.74
CA GLY A 68 4.12 6.51 17.80
C GLY A 68 4.38 7.95 17.38
N SER A 69 4.94 8.18 16.20
CA SER A 69 5.18 9.50 15.62
C SER A 69 3.92 10.11 14.99
N TYR A 70 3.97 11.42 14.72
CA TYR A 70 2.89 12.12 14.05
C TYR A 70 2.77 11.69 12.59
N SER A 71 1.55 11.39 12.15
CA SER A 71 1.20 11.15 10.75
C SER A 71 0.49 12.38 10.20
N THR A 72 1.04 12.98 9.16
CA THR A 72 0.45 14.16 8.51
C THR A 72 -0.89 13.81 7.87
N PHE A 73 -0.99 12.65 7.22
CA PHE A 73 -2.23 12.18 6.62
C PHE A 73 -3.35 11.93 7.64
N ARG A 74 -2.99 11.38 8.83
CA ARG A 74 -3.98 11.05 9.88
C ARG A 74 -4.18 12.18 10.89
N GLU A 75 -3.39 13.26 10.79
CA GLU A 75 -3.42 14.43 11.68
C GLU A 75 -3.30 14.10 13.18
N ARG A 76 -2.58 13.01 13.49
CA ARG A 76 -2.36 12.52 14.86
C ARG A 76 -1.18 11.58 14.97
N ASN A 77 -0.73 11.32 16.20
CA ASN A 77 0.25 10.27 16.45
C ASN A 77 -0.33 8.91 16.11
N TRP A 78 0.47 8.06 15.46
CA TRP A 78 0.02 6.79 14.92
C TRP A 78 0.99 5.65 15.20
N GLY A 79 0.45 4.44 15.38
CA GLY A 79 1.22 3.24 15.53
C GLY A 79 1.90 3.08 16.88
N ALA A 80 2.75 2.06 16.96
CA ALA A 80 3.62 1.76 18.09
C ALA A 80 4.92 1.12 17.59
N PRO A 81 6.04 1.24 18.36
CA PRO A 81 7.30 0.64 17.97
C PRO A 81 7.22 -0.89 18.02
N VAL A 82 7.79 -1.54 17.00
CA VAL A 82 7.88 -3.00 16.96
C VAL A 82 9.02 -3.46 17.87
N PRO A 83 8.77 -4.37 18.84
CA PRO A 83 9.81 -4.93 19.68
C PRO A 83 10.96 -5.54 18.84
N LYS A 84 12.21 -5.29 19.25
CA LYS A 84 13.39 -5.76 18.50
C LYS A 84 13.51 -7.29 18.44
N ASN A 85 12.97 -7.98 19.42
CA ASN A 85 12.95 -9.43 19.50
C ASN A 85 11.78 -10.08 18.75
N LEU A 86 10.85 -9.30 18.21
CA LEU A 86 9.75 -9.81 17.40
C LEU A 86 10.28 -10.23 16.02
N ASP A 87 9.97 -11.45 15.60
CA ASP A 87 10.43 -12.00 14.32
C ASP A 87 9.90 -11.16 13.14
N ARG A 88 10.80 -10.59 12.37
CA ARG A 88 10.48 -9.73 11.22
C ARG A 88 9.73 -10.47 10.11
N ARG A 89 9.86 -11.79 10.02
CA ARG A 89 9.11 -12.63 9.08
C ARG A 89 7.60 -12.65 9.34
N ARG A 90 7.16 -12.13 10.49
CA ARG A 90 5.74 -11.94 10.81
C ARG A 90 5.12 -10.71 10.16
N PHE A 91 5.92 -9.92 9.45
CA PHE A 91 5.44 -8.77 8.68
C PHE A 91 5.47 -9.09 7.19
N VAL A 92 4.31 -8.98 6.55
CA VAL A 92 4.16 -9.17 5.10
C VAL A 92 4.36 -7.82 4.41
N VAL A 93 5.29 -7.78 3.48
CA VAL A 93 5.66 -6.57 2.73
C VAL A 93 5.50 -6.78 1.23
N PHE A 94 5.27 -5.72 0.50
CA PHE A 94 4.96 -5.77 -0.93
C PHE A 94 5.34 -4.46 -1.62
N THR A 95 5.53 -4.53 -2.93
CA THR A 95 5.59 -3.34 -3.79
C THR A 95 4.23 -3.08 -4.44
N GLN A 96 3.40 -4.10 -4.57
CA GLN A 96 2.04 -4.06 -5.10
C GLN A 96 1.16 -5.05 -4.34
N ASN A 97 -0.12 -4.72 -4.18
CA ASN A 97 -1.19 -5.62 -3.76
C ASN A 97 -2.51 -5.21 -4.44
N HIS A 98 -3.61 -5.91 -4.16
CA HIS A 98 -4.92 -5.63 -4.75
C HIS A 98 -5.42 -4.22 -4.42
N ASP A 99 -5.16 -3.77 -3.21
CA ASP A 99 -5.61 -2.48 -2.69
C ASP A 99 -4.79 -1.33 -3.29
N GLN A 100 -3.46 -1.43 -3.22
CA GLN A 100 -2.55 -0.40 -3.72
C GLN A 100 -2.65 -0.20 -5.25
N VAL A 101 -2.95 -1.25 -6.02
CA VAL A 101 -3.16 -1.17 -7.46
C VAL A 101 -4.63 -0.87 -7.78
N GLY A 102 -5.57 -1.59 -7.16
CA GLY A 102 -7.00 -1.47 -7.43
C GLY A 102 -7.59 -0.11 -7.06
N ASN A 103 -7.07 0.54 -6.03
CA ASN A 103 -7.52 1.88 -5.65
C ASN A 103 -6.97 3.00 -6.54
N ARG A 104 -6.00 2.72 -7.42
CA ARG A 104 -5.57 3.70 -8.43
C ARG A 104 -6.67 3.90 -9.49
N GLY A 105 -6.80 5.12 -10.01
CA GLY A 105 -7.90 5.49 -10.91
C GLY A 105 -8.07 4.58 -12.12
N LEU A 106 -6.96 4.17 -12.73
CA LEU A 106 -6.93 3.30 -13.89
C LEU A 106 -6.42 1.88 -13.55
N GLY A 107 -6.32 1.54 -12.26
CA GLY A 107 -5.73 0.28 -11.83
C GLY A 107 -4.31 0.06 -12.34
N ASP A 108 -3.62 1.14 -12.66
CA ASP A 108 -2.29 1.13 -13.27
C ASP A 108 -1.24 0.66 -12.25
N ARG A 109 -0.33 -0.16 -12.75
CA ARG A 109 0.76 -0.67 -11.91
C ARG A 109 1.89 0.35 -11.84
N PRO A 110 2.39 0.70 -10.64
CA PRO A 110 3.44 1.72 -10.50
C PRO A 110 4.70 1.42 -11.30
N ASP A 111 5.07 0.12 -11.41
CA ASP A 111 6.26 -0.35 -12.10
C ASP A 111 6.23 -0.12 -13.63
N VAL A 112 5.05 0.07 -14.23
CA VAL A 112 4.92 0.35 -15.67
C VAL A 112 5.60 1.66 -16.07
N LYS A 113 5.63 2.63 -15.16
CA LYS A 113 6.23 3.96 -15.38
C LYS A 113 7.70 4.01 -14.95
N LEU A 114 8.19 3.02 -14.22
CA LEU A 114 9.55 3.00 -13.68
C LEU A 114 10.56 2.44 -14.68
N PRO A 115 11.82 2.92 -14.67
CA PRO A 115 12.92 2.28 -15.37
C PRO A 115 13.14 0.84 -14.86
N ALA A 116 13.53 -0.07 -15.74
CA ALA A 116 13.75 -1.49 -15.39
C ALA A 116 14.71 -1.67 -14.20
N GLY A 117 15.73 -0.82 -14.09
CA GLY A 117 16.66 -0.84 -12.96
C GLY A 117 16.01 -0.49 -11.62
N ALA A 118 15.06 0.44 -11.61
CA ALA A 118 14.31 0.79 -10.40
C ALA A 118 13.35 -0.34 -10.00
N VAL A 119 12.66 -0.96 -10.97
CA VAL A 119 11.81 -2.14 -10.73
C VAL A 119 12.63 -3.28 -10.13
N ALA A 120 13.79 -3.59 -10.72
CA ALA A 120 14.70 -4.63 -10.23
C ALA A 120 15.24 -4.30 -8.83
N GLY A 121 15.59 -3.03 -8.57
CA GLY A 121 16.03 -2.56 -7.25
C GLY A 121 14.94 -2.70 -6.19
N GLY A 122 13.71 -2.31 -6.51
CA GLY A 122 12.54 -2.48 -5.63
C GLY A 122 12.27 -3.96 -5.33
N ALA A 123 12.30 -4.81 -6.34
CA ALA A 123 12.15 -6.26 -6.18
C ALA A 123 13.28 -6.86 -5.32
N ALA A 124 14.52 -6.42 -5.48
CA ALA A 124 15.65 -6.87 -4.68
C ALA A 124 15.48 -6.46 -3.21
N LEU A 125 15.10 -5.21 -2.94
CA LEU A 125 14.81 -4.74 -1.58
C LEU A 125 13.70 -5.56 -0.92
N LEU A 126 12.63 -5.84 -1.66
CA LEU A 126 11.53 -6.66 -1.18
C LEU A 126 11.97 -8.10 -0.84
N LEU A 127 12.59 -8.79 -1.80
CA LEU A 127 12.88 -10.21 -1.72
C LEU A 127 14.07 -10.53 -0.80
N LEU A 128 15.00 -9.60 -0.59
CA LEU A 128 16.18 -9.76 0.26
C LEU A 128 16.00 -9.13 1.65
N SER A 129 14.85 -8.52 1.93
CA SER A 129 14.52 -7.98 3.25
C SER A 129 14.29 -9.11 4.27
N PRO A 130 14.34 -8.82 5.58
CA PRO A 130 14.06 -9.82 6.62
C PRO A 130 12.58 -10.16 6.78
N PHE A 131 11.72 -9.60 5.95
CA PHE A 131 10.27 -9.73 6.00
C PHE A 131 9.76 -10.90 5.13
N THR A 132 8.48 -11.19 5.22
CA THR A 132 7.80 -12.11 4.29
C THR A 132 7.33 -11.32 3.07
N PRO A 133 7.89 -11.55 1.87
CA PRO A 133 7.49 -10.85 0.67
C PRO A 133 6.16 -11.39 0.13
N LEU A 134 5.28 -10.47 -0.30
CA LEU A 134 4.11 -10.76 -1.11
C LEU A 134 4.36 -10.28 -2.55
N LEU A 135 4.19 -11.16 -3.51
CA LEU A 135 4.17 -10.82 -4.93
C LEU A 135 2.72 -10.79 -5.40
N PHE A 136 2.28 -9.63 -5.87
CA PHE A 136 0.92 -9.50 -6.39
C PHE A 136 0.82 -10.16 -7.76
N GLN A 137 -0.32 -10.79 -8.03
CA GLN A 137 -0.57 -11.54 -9.28
C GLN A 137 -0.13 -10.76 -10.52
N GLY A 138 0.65 -11.41 -11.36
CA GLY A 138 1.23 -10.83 -12.59
C GLY A 138 2.57 -10.12 -12.38
N GLN A 139 2.94 -9.79 -11.15
CA GLN A 139 4.22 -9.13 -10.86
C GLN A 139 5.41 -10.06 -11.15
N GLU A 140 5.24 -11.36 -10.94
CA GLU A 140 6.24 -12.40 -11.16
C GLU A 140 6.69 -12.54 -12.63
N TRP A 141 5.92 -12.04 -13.59
CA TRP A 141 6.33 -11.95 -15.03
C TRP A 141 6.27 -10.52 -15.57
N GLY A 142 6.12 -9.51 -14.70
CA GLY A 142 6.13 -8.11 -15.08
C GLY A 142 4.94 -7.70 -15.96
N THR A 143 3.73 -8.17 -15.64
CA THR A 143 2.53 -7.78 -16.39
C THR A 143 2.35 -6.27 -16.38
N ARG A 144 1.96 -5.73 -17.52
CA ARG A 144 1.58 -4.33 -17.69
C ARG A 144 0.06 -4.12 -17.66
N ARG A 145 -0.71 -5.21 -17.51
CA ARG A 145 -2.16 -5.12 -17.47
C ARG A 145 -2.61 -4.47 -16.16
N PRO A 146 -3.57 -3.54 -16.21
CA PRO A 146 -4.14 -2.95 -15.01
C PRO A 146 -4.87 -4.02 -14.18
N PHE A 147 -5.06 -3.70 -12.90
CA PHE A 147 -5.97 -4.41 -12.01
C PHE A 147 -6.98 -3.39 -11.51
N LEU A 148 -8.14 -3.35 -12.15
CA LEU A 148 -9.16 -2.35 -11.90
C LEU A 148 -9.92 -2.65 -10.61
N PHE A 149 -10.39 -1.59 -9.95
CA PHE A 149 -11.37 -1.71 -8.90
C PHE A 149 -12.71 -2.10 -9.53
N PHE A 150 -13.32 -3.17 -9.03
CA PHE A 150 -14.58 -3.69 -9.54
C PHE A 150 -15.50 -4.10 -8.39
N THR A 151 -16.80 -4.01 -8.61
CA THR A 151 -17.84 -4.35 -7.63
C THR A 151 -19.03 -5.02 -8.31
N ASP A 152 -19.81 -5.77 -7.52
CA ASP A 152 -21.06 -6.38 -7.94
C ASP A 152 -22.10 -6.15 -6.84
N HIS A 153 -22.52 -4.89 -6.71
CA HIS A 153 -23.49 -4.45 -5.71
C HIS A 153 -24.88 -4.32 -6.30
N GLU A 154 -25.89 -4.30 -5.43
CA GLU A 154 -27.24 -3.89 -5.80
C GLU A 154 -27.22 -2.47 -6.43
N PRO A 155 -28.17 -2.15 -7.36
CA PRO A 155 -28.09 -0.96 -8.18
C PRO A 155 -27.88 0.36 -7.42
N GLU A 156 -28.57 0.54 -6.29
CA GLU A 156 -28.47 1.76 -5.48
C GLU A 156 -27.07 1.94 -4.89
N LEU A 157 -26.53 0.89 -4.27
CA LEU A 157 -25.17 0.94 -3.71
C LEU A 157 -24.12 1.03 -4.81
N GLY A 158 -24.29 0.31 -5.91
CA GLY A 158 -23.38 0.36 -7.05
C GLY A 158 -23.26 1.77 -7.65
N ALA A 159 -24.39 2.45 -7.83
CA ALA A 159 -24.39 3.85 -8.29
C ALA A 159 -23.65 4.77 -7.31
N ALA A 160 -23.89 4.62 -6.00
CA ALA A 160 -23.21 5.42 -4.99
C ALA A 160 -21.68 5.16 -4.95
N VAL A 161 -21.24 3.92 -5.15
CA VAL A 161 -19.82 3.55 -5.24
C VAL A 161 -19.18 4.17 -6.48
N THR A 162 -19.84 4.11 -7.63
CA THR A 162 -19.35 4.72 -8.88
C THR A 162 -19.22 6.24 -8.74
N GLU A 163 -20.23 6.91 -8.18
CA GLU A 163 -20.19 8.35 -7.93
C GLU A 163 -19.08 8.76 -6.96
N GLY A 164 -18.94 8.03 -5.84
CA GLY A 164 -17.90 8.26 -4.84
C GLY A 164 -16.50 8.12 -5.42
N ARG A 165 -16.30 7.10 -6.25
CA ARG A 165 -15.01 6.88 -6.91
C ARG A 165 -14.68 7.98 -7.93
N LEU A 166 -15.63 8.41 -8.73
CA LEU A 166 -15.42 9.52 -9.65
C LEU A 166 -15.07 10.81 -8.90
N ALA A 167 -15.75 11.11 -7.79
CA ALA A 167 -15.46 12.28 -6.97
C ALA A 167 -14.05 12.25 -6.36
N GLU A 168 -13.56 11.09 -5.92
CA GLU A 168 -12.21 10.91 -5.39
C GLU A 168 -11.14 11.34 -6.41
N PHE A 169 -11.27 10.89 -7.67
CA PHE A 169 -10.27 11.15 -8.71
C PHE A 169 -10.37 12.54 -9.35
N GLN A 170 -11.38 13.33 -8.99
CA GLN A 170 -11.45 14.75 -9.33
C GLN A 170 -10.65 15.64 -8.35
N SER A 171 -10.04 15.07 -7.32
CA SER A 171 -9.19 15.82 -6.40
C SER A 171 -7.87 16.22 -7.07
N HIS A 172 -7.30 17.36 -6.64
CA HIS A 172 -6.06 17.93 -7.20
C HIS A 172 -4.85 16.98 -7.09
N ASP A 173 -4.84 16.09 -6.11
CA ASP A 173 -3.74 15.15 -5.89
C ASP A 173 -3.59 14.16 -7.05
N TRP A 174 -4.69 13.71 -7.65
CA TRP A 174 -4.70 12.78 -8.77
C TRP A 174 -4.51 13.43 -10.13
N GLU A 175 -4.75 14.72 -10.25
CA GLU A 175 -4.59 15.46 -11.51
C GLU A 175 -3.14 15.38 -12.03
N ALA A 176 -2.15 15.38 -11.14
CA ALA A 176 -0.75 15.24 -11.51
C ALA A 176 -0.41 13.89 -12.18
N ILE A 177 -1.20 12.84 -11.88
CA ILE A 177 -0.98 11.48 -12.41
C ILE A 177 -1.81 11.23 -13.66
N TYR A 178 -3.08 11.62 -13.65
CA TYR A 178 -4.07 11.25 -14.68
C TYR A 178 -4.53 12.43 -15.54
N GLY A 179 -4.11 13.65 -15.22
CA GLY A 179 -4.62 14.86 -15.88
C GLY A 179 -5.97 15.33 -15.30
N PRO A 180 -6.51 16.42 -15.83
CA PRO A 180 -7.66 17.14 -15.23
C PRO A 180 -9.01 16.41 -15.37
N ASP A 181 -9.13 15.43 -16.26
CA ASP A 181 -10.40 14.71 -16.52
C ASP A 181 -10.12 13.24 -16.87
N PRO A 182 -9.71 12.42 -15.88
CA PRO A 182 -9.40 11.04 -16.13
C PRO A 182 -10.66 10.22 -16.39
N ALA A 183 -10.65 9.39 -17.45
CA ALA A 183 -11.71 8.44 -17.75
C ALA A 183 -11.64 7.23 -16.78
N ILE A 184 -12.13 7.43 -15.56
CA ILE A 184 -12.15 6.35 -14.54
C ILE A 184 -13.20 5.31 -14.93
N PRO A 185 -12.84 4.01 -15.02
CA PRO A 185 -13.79 2.94 -15.33
C PRO A 185 -14.90 2.84 -14.29
N ASP A 186 -16.11 2.52 -14.75
CA ASP A 186 -17.24 2.23 -13.87
C ASP A 186 -17.02 0.86 -13.19
N PRO A 187 -16.88 0.78 -11.87
CA PRO A 187 -16.60 -0.48 -11.18
C PRO A 187 -17.74 -1.50 -11.25
N GLN A 188 -18.94 -1.09 -11.62
CA GLN A 188 -20.12 -1.97 -11.79
C GLN A 188 -20.29 -2.50 -13.22
N ALA A 189 -19.50 -1.99 -14.19
CA ALA A 189 -19.62 -2.43 -15.57
C ALA A 189 -18.95 -3.80 -15.77
N LEU A 190 -19.64 -4.73 -16.46
CA LEU A 190 -19.09 -6.05 -16.82
C LEU A 190 -17.83 -5.98 -17.70
N SER A 191 -17.54 -4.81 -18.29
CA SER A 191 -16.33 -4.57 -19.08
C SER A 191 -15.13 -4.13 -18.24
N THR A 192 -15.34 -3.86 -16.95
CA THR A 192 -14.30 -3.56 -15.98
C THR A 192 -13.76 -4.84 -15.37
#